data_e8e97aeb31b94a7c5efa68a57c943042
#
_entry.id   e8e97aeb31b94a7c5efa68a57c943042
#
_cell.length_a   1.000
_cell.length_b   1.000
_cell.length_c   1.000
_cell.angle_alpha   90.00
_cell.angle_beta   90.00
_cell.angle_gamma   90.00
#
_symmetry.space_group_name_H-M   'P 1'
#
loop_
_entity.id
_entity.type
_entity.pdbx_description
1 polymer ?
#
loop_
_entity_poly.entity_id
_entity_poly.type
_entity_poly.pdbx_seq_one_letter_code
_entity_poly.pdbx_strand_id
1 'polypeptide(L)'
;YYEVHRCRHKLGGCLRNRINNPNCIMNEESITTIYEMIRLIGDNPAREGVAQTPKRVVKSWETIYGGYRQKAEDVLTAQFNSENYDEMVVLKNIEFFSTCEHHMLPFFGKAHVAYIPNGSIVGISKLARLVEVFARRLQIQERLTTQIADSLMDIIMPVGCGVVMEAKHFCMVSRGVNKQNSIMETSTLRGVFKEPDVKQEFLKLINHV
;
A
#
# COMPACT_ATOMS: atom_id res chain seq x y z
N TYR A 1 14.77 -24.65 -17.99
CA TYR A 1 15.40 -25.30 -16.83
C TYR A 1 16.85 -24.86 -16.79
N TYR A 2 17.17 -23.82 -16.01
CA TYR A 2 18.54 -23.45 -15.66
C TYR A 2 18.72 -23.57 -14.16
N GLU A 3 19.74 -24.27 -13.76
CA GLU A 3 20.11 -24.58 -12.39
C GLU A 3 20.32 -23.32 -11.53
N VAL A 4 19.44 -23.12 -10.56
CA VAL A 4 19.64 -22.20 -9.44
C VAL A 4 20.08 -23.02 -8.22
N HIS A 5 21.25 -23.61 -8.28
CA HIS A 5 21.90 -24.24 -7.13
C HIS A 5 23.32 -23.72 -6.99
N ARG A 6 23.52 -22.74 -6.08
CA ARG A 6 24.70 -22.51 -5.21
C ARG A 6 24.81 -21.05 -4.72
N CYS A 7 23.90 -20.63 -3.86
CA CYS A 7 24.15 -19.43 -3.01
C CYS A 7 23.38 -19.48 -1.69
N ARG A 8 23.20 -20.66 -1.05
CA ARG A 8 22.38 -20.79 0.16
C ARG A 8 23.10 -20.59 1.50
N HIS A 9 24.41 -20.31 1.56
CA HIS A 9 25.12 -20.40 2.85
C HIS A 9 25.77 -19.13 3.42
N LYS A 10 25.54 -17.90 2.86
CA LYS A 10 26.07 -16.67 3.47
C LYS A 10 25.09 -15.50 3.66
N LEU A 11 23.81 -15.65 3.33
CA LEU A 11 22.84 -14.55 3.35
C LEU A 11 21.91 -14.50 4.58
N GLY A 12 21.90 -15.53 5.43
CA GLY A 12 20.91 -15.65 6.52
C GLY A 12 21.09 -14.68 7.69
N GLY A 13 22.27 -14.17 7.95
CA GLY A 13 22.55 -13.26 9.09
C GLY A 13 22.46 -11.77 8.74
N CYS A 14 22.69 -11.42 7.50
CA CYS A 14 22.75 -10.02 7.04
C CYS A 14 21.37 -9.43 6.69
N LEU A 15 20.42 -10.26 6.25
CA LEU A 15 19.08 -9.82 5.81
C LEU A 15 18.19 -9.35 6.95
N ARG A 16 18.23 -9.99 8.13
CA ARG A 16 17.37 -9.60 9.27
C ARG A 16 17.74 -8.24 9.86
N ASN A 17 19.03 -7.86 9.84
CA ASN A 17 19.47 -6.55 10.33
C ASN A 17 19.29 -5.41 9.30
N ARG A 18 19.12 -5.73 8.03
CA ARG A 18 18.95 -4.73 6.96
C ARG A 18 17.52 -4.17 6.88
N ILE A 19 16.50 -4.95 7.22
CA ILE A 19 15.09 -4.54 7.12
C ILE A 19 14.75 -3.40 8.10
N ASN A 20 15.43 -3.32 9.23
CA ASN A 20 15.15 -2.34 10.30
C ASN A 20 16.11 -1.13 10.31
N ASN A 21 17.05 -1.02 9.36
CA ASN A 21 17.96 0.12 9.29
C ASN A 21 17.51 1.11 8.22
N PRO A 22 17.03 2.32 8.59
CA PRO A 22 16.57 3.34 7.63
C PRO A 22 17.67 3.78 6.64
N ASN A 23 18.94 3.65 7.00
CA ASN A 23 20.08 3.98 6.12
C ASN A 23 20.43 2.87 5.14
N CYS A 24 19.72 1.73 5.15
CA CYS A 24 20.06 0.57 4.32
C CYS A 24 19.61 0.71 2.86
N ILE A 25 18.69 1.63 2.55
CA ILE A 25 18.18 1.81 1.18
C ILE A 25 19.15 2.62 0.33
N MET A 26 19.71 3.69 0.87
CA MET A 26 20.67 4.57 0.19
C MET A 26 22.11 4.10 0.40
N ASN A 27 22.50 2.97 -0.16
CA ASN A 27 23.86 2.47 -0.11
C ASN A 27 24.45 2.29 -1.52
N GLU A 28 25.77 2.11 -1.61
CA GLU A 28 26.45 1.91 -2.89
C GLU A 28 25.98 0.67 -3.65
N GLU A 29 25.62 -0.40 -2.94
CA GLU A 29 25.08 -1.63 -3.50
C GLU A 29 23.75 -1.39 -4.26
N SER A 30 22.82 -0.62 -3.66
CA SER A 30 21.55 -0.28 -4.28
C SER A 30 21.75 0.58 -5.54
N ILE A 31 22.65 1.57 -5.47
CA ILE A 31 22.99 2.46 -6.59
C ILE A 31 23.61 1.63 -7.73
N THR A 32 24.56 0.75 -7.41
CA THR A 32 25.20 -0.14 -8.37
C THR A 32 24.20 -1.09 -9.02
N THR A 33 23.25 -1.62 -8.25
CA THR A 33 22.18 -2.49 -8.78
C THR A 33 21.34 -1.78 -9.84
N ILE A 34 20.96 -0.54 -9.61
CA ILE A 34 20.20 0.25 -10.60
C ILE A 34 21.05 0.62 -11.81
N TYR A 35 22.34 0.93 -11.59
CA TYR A 35 23.28 1.17 -12.70
C TYR A 35 23.35 -0.06 -13.62
N GLU A 36 23.54 -1.26 -13.05
CA GLU A 36 23.57 -2.50 -13.80
C GLU A 36 22.23 -2.82 -14.48
N MET A 37 21.12 -2.54 -13.83
CA MET A 37 19.79 -2.69 -14.44
C MET A 37 19.66 -1.85 -15.71
N ILE A 38 20.10 -0.58 -15.67
CA ILE A 38 20.07 0.30 -16.84
C ILE A 38 20.92 -0.29 -17.98
N ARG A 39 22.11 -0.83 -17.68
CA ARG A 39 22.96 -1.49 -18.67
C ARG A 39 22.29 -2.74 -19.27
N LEU A 40 21.64 -3.55 -18.42
CA LEU A 40 20.97 -4.79 -18.85
C LEU A 40 19.76 -4.55 -19.76
N ILE A 41 19.04 -3.44 -19.58
CA ILE A 41 17.94 -3.07 -20.48
C ILE A 41 18.43 -2.45 -21.79
N GLY A 42 19.74 -2.27 -21.98
CA GLY A 42 20.35 -1.83 -23.23
C GLY A 42 20.64 -0.34 -23.32
N ASP A 43 20.53 0.44 -22.24
CA ASP A 43 20.88 1.87 -22.24
C ASP A 43 22.28 2.10 -21.65
N ASN A 44 22.88 3.26 -21.99
CA ASN A 44 24.16 3.70 -21.43
C ASN A 44 23.94 4.47 -20.12
N PRO A 45 24.29 3.87 -18.95
CA PRO A 45 24.08 4.53 -17.65
C PRO A 45 24.98 5.75 -17.44
N ALA A 46 26.05 5.94 -18.26
CA ALA A 46 26.95 7.08 -18.15
C ALA A 46 26.49 8.30 -18.96
N ARG A 47 25.49 8.17 -19.86
CA ARG A 47 25.00 9.34 -20.62
C ARG A 47 24.37 10.37 -19.68
N GLU A 48 24.50 11.66 -20.04
CA GLU A 48 24.12 12.80 -19.21
C GLU A 48 22.72 12.70 -18.58
N GLY A 49 21.70 12.36 -19.36
CA GLY A 49 20.31 12.26 -18.88
C GLY A 49 20.07 11.11 -17.90
N VAL A 50 20.95 10.10 -17.84
CA VAL A 50 20.80 8.87 -17.03
C VAL A 50 21.81 8.76 -15.90
N ALA A 51 22.92 9.48 -15.98
CA ALA A 51 24.03 9.36 -14.99
C ALA A 51 23.60 9.53 -13.53
N GLN A 52 22.55 10.31 -13.25
CA GLN A 52 22.01 10.49 -11.89
C GLN A 52 20.80 9.59 -11.58
N THR A 53 20.31 8.81 -12.55
CA THR A 53 19.12 7.97 -12.39
C THR A 53 19.28 6.94 -11.27
N PRO A 54 20.42 6.22 -11.11
CA PRO A 54 20.58 5.28 -10.02
C PRO A 54 20.33 5.90 -8.64
N LYS A 55 20.92 7.06 -8.37
CA LYS A 55 20.72 7.78 -7.10
C LYS A 55 19.28 8.24 -6.91
N ARG A 56 18.64 8.76 -7.98
CA ARG A 56 17.26 9.24 -7.92
C ARG A 56 16.27 8.10 -7.67
N VAL A 57 16.47 6.94 -8.32
CA VAL A 57 15.63 5.76 -8.12
C VAL A 57 15.75 5.25 -6.69
N VAL A 58 16.96 5.05 -6.18
CA VAL A 58 17.18 4.57 -4.82
C VAL A 58 16.60 5.55 -3.78
N LYS A 59 16.76 6.86 -3.97
CA LYS A 59 16.17 7.88 -3.10
C LYS A 59 14.63 7.82 -3.11
N SER A 60 13.99 7.57 -4.25
CA SER A 60 12.53 7.48 -4.34
C SER A 60 11.95 6.30 -3.55
N TRP A 61 12.73 5.24 -3.31
CA TRP A 61 12.29 4.08 -2.53
C TRP A 61 11.98 4.41 -1.07
N GLU A 62 12.54 5.49 -0.52
CA GLU A 62 12.20 5.96 0.83
C GLU A 62 10.71 6.29 0.94
N THR A 63 10.13 6.85 -0.12
CA THR A 63 8.70 7.16 -0.20
C THR A 63 7.89 5.96 -0.72
N ILE A 64 8.31 5.38 -1.86
CA ILE A 64 7.54 4.33 -2.55
C ILE A 64 7.40 3.07 -1.68
N TYR A 65 8.43 2.74 -0.89
CA TYR A 65 8.47 1.56 -0.02
C TYR A 65 8.55 1.90 1.47
N GLY A 66 8.19 3.14 1.84
CA GLY A 66 8.23 3.63 3.22
C GLY A 66 7.32 2.87 4.18
N GLY A 67 6.26 2.25 3.68
CA GLY A 67 5.32 1.46 4.45
C GLY A 67 5.93 0.22 5.12
N TYR A 68 7.03 -0.34 4.59
CA TYR A 68 7.74 -1.43 5.26
C TYR A 68 8.37 -1.04 6.61
N ARG A 69 8.56 0.25 6.84
CA ARG A 69 9.12 0.80 8.09
C ARG A 69 8.07 1.34 9.05
N GLN A 70 6.79 1.18 8.71
CA GLN A 70 5.66 1.69 9.48
C GLN A 70 4.78 0.53 9.94
N LYS A 71 4.17 0.69 11.11
CA LYS A 71 3.20 -0.23 11.67
C LYS A 71 1.85 0.46 11.81
N ALA A 72 0.77 -0.27 11.61
CA ALA A 72 -0.59 0.24 11.74
C ALA A 72 -0.89 0.72 13.17
N GLU A 73 -0.35 0.01 14.16
CA GLU A 73 -0.48 0.30 15.59
C GLU A 73 0.09 1.69 15.93
N ASP A 74 1.21 2.08 15.32
CA ASP A 74 1.85 3.38 15.55
C ASP A 74 1.05 4.53 14.90
N VAL A 75 0.23 4.22 13.92
CA VAL A 75 -0.60 5.20 13.20
C VAL A 75 -1.95 5.40 13.89
N LEU A 76 -2.62 4.34 14.32
CA LEU A 76 -3.97 4.38 14.89
C LEU A 76 -3.98 4.69 16.40
N THR A 77 -3.02 5.46 16.89
CA THR A 77 -2.84 5.78 18.32
C THR A 77 -3.81 6.86 18.84
N ALA A 78 -4.23 7.81 17.99
CA ALA A 78 -5.09 8.91 18.41
C ALA A 78 -6.55 8.46 18.33
N GLN A 79 -7.06 7.96 19.45
CA GLN A 79 -8.45 7.60 19.65
C GLN A 79 -9.08 8.55 20.66
N PHE A 80 -10.36 8.86 20.47
CA PHE A 80 -11.14 9.76 21.31
C PHE A 80 -12.44 9.07 21.69
N ASN A 81 -13.04 9.46 22.81
CA ASN A 81 -14.39 9.00 23.15
C ASN A 81 -15.37 9.42 22.06
N SER A 82 -16.25 8.52 21.65
CA SER A 82 -17.26 8.78 20.62
C SER A 82 -18.40 9.69 21.09
N GLU A 83 -18.48 10.01 22.39
CA GLU A 83 -19.56 10.84 22.98
C GLU A 83 -20.96 10.35 22.59
N ASN A 84 -21.15 9.02 22.57
CA ASN A 84 -22.37 8.33 22.15
C ASN A 84 -22.66 8.40 20.63
N TYR A 85 -21.67 8.79 19.80
CA TYR A 85 -21.81 8.65 18.35
C TYR A 85 -21.64 7.17 17.96
N ASP A 86 -22.69 6.58 17.43
CA ASP A 86 -22.79 5.16 17.05
C ASP A 86 -23.12 4.94 15.57
N GLU A 87 -23.18 6.02 14.81
CA GLU A 87 -23.42 6.00 13.38
C GLU A 87 -22.16 5.73 12.56
N MET A 88 -22.33 5.44 11.27
CA MET A 88 -21.23 5.17 10.35
C MET A 88 -20.35 6.39 10.11
N VAL A 89 -19.06 6.27 10.36
CA VAL A 89 -18.01 7.23 9.96
C VAL A 89 -17.41 6.80 8.64
N VAL A 90 -17.41 7.67 7.63
CA VAL A 90 -16.86 7.38 6.30
C VAL A 90 -15.85 8.44 5.90
N LEU A 91 -14.64 8.01 5.55
CA LEU A 91 -13.66 8.83 4.85
C LEU A 91 -13.50 8.29 3.42
N LYS A 92 -13.92 9.10 2.44
CA LYS A 92 -13.89 8.70 1.02
C LYS A 92 -12.85 9.48 0.21
N ASN A 93 -12.55 8.94 -0.98
CA ASN A 93 -11.61 9.54 -1.92
C ASN A 93 -10.18 9.71 -1.36
N ILE A 94 -9.72 8.78 -0.54
CA ILE A 94 -8.34 8.73 -0.08
C ILE A 94 -7.47 8.30 -1.26
N GLU A 95 -6.72 9.21 -1.83
CA GLU A 95 -5.79 8.90 -2.91
C GLU A 95 -4.65 8.02 -2.41
N PHE A 96 -4.27 7.01 -3.18
CA PHE A 96 -3.14 6.17 -2.85
C PHE A 96 -2.31 5.80 -4.08
N PHE A 97 -1.04 5.52 -3.84
CA PHE A 97 -0.10 4.95 -4.81
C PHE A 97 0.54 3.71 -4.22
N SER A 98 0.58 2.64 -5.00
CA SER A 98 1.19 1.37 -4.61
C SER A 98 1.99 0.77 -5.76
N THR A 99 2.71 -0.31 -5.47
CA THR A 99 3.53 -1.02 -6.46
C THR A 99 3.07 -2.47 -6.56
N CYS A 100 2.67 -2.86 -7.76
CA CYS A 100 2.29 -4.25 -8.06
C CYS A 100 3.48 -5.19 -7.79
N GLU A 101 3.29 -6.18 -6.93
CA GLU A 101 4.38 -7.11 -6.54
C GLU A 101 4.84 -8.01 -7.68
N HIS A 102 3.98 -8.28 -8.68
CA HIS A 102 4.30 -9.15 -9.79
C HIS A 102 5.21 -8.51 -10.84
N HIS A 103 5.15 -7.18 -10.98
CA HIS A 103 5.82 -6.47 -12.09
C HIS A 103 6.62 -5.25 -11.65
N MET A 104 6.57 -4.88 -10.37
CA MET A 104 7.13 -3.64 -9.83
C MET A 104 6.66 -2.37 -10.57
N LEU A 105 5.50 -2.44 -11.21
CA LEU A 105 4.85 -1.29 -11.85
C LEU A 105 3.82 -0.67 -10.91
N PRO A 106 3.59 0.66 -11.00
CA PRO A 106 2.64 1.33 -10.12
C PRO A 106 1.21 0.92 -10.40
N PHE A 107 0.39 0.95 -9.37
CA PHE A 107 -1.06 1.09 -9.44
C PHE A 107 -1.50 2.17 -8.46
N PHE A 108 -2.53 2.91 -8.81
CA PHE A 108 -2.99 4.03 -8.01
C PHE A 108 -4.48 4.25 -8.21
N GLY A 109 -5.08 4.89 -7.24
CA GLY A 109 -6.52 5.14 -7.25
C GLY A 109 -7.00 5.77 -5.97
N LYS A 110 -8.19 5.37 -5.54
CA LYS A 110 -8.87 5.88 -4.36
C LYS A 110 -9.28 4.76 -3.43
N ALA A 111 -9.19 5.01 -2.15
CA ALA A 111 -9.72 4.16 -1.10
C ALA A 111 -10.86 4.89 -0.37
N HIS A 112 -11.87 4.12 0.01
CA HIS A 112 -12.98 4.53 0.84
C HIS A 112 -12.97 3.65 2.07
N VAL A 113 -12.86 4.27 3.24
CA VAL A 113 -12.74 3.58 4.52
C VAL A 113 -13.87 4.02 5.43
N ALA A 114 -14.61 3.06 5.97
CA ALA A 114 -15.70 3.32 6.88
C ALA A 114 -15.64 2.40 8.09
N TYR A 115 -16.17 2.86 9.22
CA TYR A 115 -16.37 2.05 10.42
C TYR A 115 -17.55 2.57 11.24
N ILE A 116 -18.14 1.71 12.06
CA ILE A 116 -19.12 2.09 13.09
C ILE A 116 -18.39 2.01 14.43
N PRO A 117 -18.29 3.13 15.18
CA PRO A 117 -17.60 3.18 16.46
C PRO A 117 -18.15 2.20 17.49
N ASN A 118 -17.29 1.77 18.41
CA ASN A 118 -17.65 1.04 19.62
C ASN A 118 -17.06 1.79 20.83
N GLY A 119 -17.65 2.93 21.15
CA GLY A 119 -17.19 3.81 22.22
C GLY A 119 -15.97 4.69 21.90
N SER A 120 -15.26 4.43 20.79
CA SER A 120 -14.09 5.21 20.39
C SER A 120 -14.13 5.59 18.92
N ILE A 121 -13.73 6.82 18.61
CA ILE A 121 -13.48 7.30 17.25
C ILE A 121 -11.99 7.54 17.03
N VAL A 122 -11.53 7.38 15.79
CA VAL A 122 -10.15 7.64 15.41
C VAL A 122 -10.03 8.96 14.66
N GLY A 123 -8.91 9.67 14.88
CA GLY A 123 -8.65 10.90 14.15
C GLY A 123 -8.65 10.68 12.64
N ILE A 124 -9.40 11.49 11.89
CA ILE A 124 -9.67 11.32 10.46
C ILE A 124 -8.40 11.14 9.61
N SER A 125 -7.33 11.87 9.92
CA SER A 125 -6.04 11.76 9.24
C SER A 125 -5.36 10.40 9.44
N LYS A 126 -5.74 9.67 10.47
CA LYS A 126 -5.18 8.35 10.78
C LYS A 126 -5.67 7.28 9.81
N LEU A 127 -6.92 7.41 9.33
CA LEU A 127 -7.45 6.52 8.30
C LEU A 127 -6.67 6.64 6.98
N ALA A 128 -6.39 7.88 6.55
CA ALA A 128 -5.58 8.10 5.35
C ALA A 128 -4.13 7.58 5.53
N ARG A 129 -3.52 7.80 6.71
CA ARG A 129 -2.18 7.27 7.01
C ARG A 129 -2.14 5.75 7.07
N LEU A 130 -3.21 5.10 7.55
CA LEU A 130 -3.31 3.64 7.55
C LEU A 130 -3.27 3.09 6.12
N VAL A 131 -3.99 3.73 5.18
CA VAL A 131 -3.93 3.36 3.77
C VAL A 131 -2.49 3.45 3.25
N GLU A 132 -1.76 4.55 3.55
CA GLU A 132 -0.36 4.72 3.14
C GLU A 132 0.59 3.67 3.73
N VAL A 133 0.41 3.25 5.00
CA VAL A 133 1.22 2.19 5.64
C VAL A 133 1.24 0.92 4.80
N PHE A 134 0.11 0.52 4.25
CA PHE A 134 -0.01 -0.69 3.46
C PHE A 134 0.19 -0.46 1.97
N ALA A 135 -0.18 0.70 1.44
CA ALA A 135 -0.02 1.02 0.03
C ALA A 135 1.46 1.18 -0.38
N ARG A 136 2.31 1.75 0.50
CA ARG A 136 3.73 1.99 0.24
C ARG A 136 4.59 0.73 0.41
N ARG A 137 4.19 -0.36 -0.26
CA ARG A 137 4.84 -1.69 -0.26
C ARG A 137 4.67 -2.34 -1.63
N LEU A 138 5.31 -3.49 -1.85
CA LEU A 138 4.94 -4.39 -2.94
C LEU A 138 3.60 -5.06 -2.58
N GLN A 139 2.57 -4.88 -3.41
CA GLN A 139 1.19 -5.26 -3.07
C GLN A 139 0.42 -5.90 -4.23
N ILE A 140 -0.63 -6.61 -3.85
CA ILE A 140 -1.81 -6.84 -4.66
C ILE A 140 -2.98 -6.07 -4.02
N GLN A 141 -3.91 -5.60 -4.83
CA GLN A 141 -4.99 -4.72 -4.34
C GLN A 141 -5.91 -5.44 -3.34
N GLU A 142 -6.16 -6.72 -3.53
CA GLU A 142 -6.99 -7.55 -2.65
C GLU A 142 -6.40 -7.65 -1.25
N ARG A 143 -5.09 -7.90 -1.15
CA ARG A 143 -4.39 -7.95 0.14
C ARG A 143 -4.32 -6.57 0.78
N LEU A 144 -4.05 -5.51 0.01
CA LEU A 144 -4.04 -4.14 0.50
C LEU A 144 -5.38 -3.77 1.14
N THR A 145 -6.49 -4.04 0.44
CA THR A 145 -7.85 -3.79 0.93
C THR A 145 -8.14 -4.55 2.24
N THR A 146 -7.72 -5.81 2.29
CA THR A 146 -7.93 -6.68 3.46
C THR A 146 -7.08 -6.23 4.65
N GLN A 147 -5.81 -5.90 4.46
CA GLN A 147 -4.93 -5.46 5.54
C GLN A 147 -5.41 -4.17 6.20
N ILE A 148 -5.97 -3.23 5.43
CA ILE A 148 -6.55 -2.00 5.98
C ILE A 148 -7.75 -2.34 6.87
N ALA A 149 -8.68 -3.18 6.39
CA ALA A 149 -9.88 -3.55 7.14
C ALA A 149 -9.55 -4.34 8.41
N ASP A 150 -8.64 -5.31 8.32
CA ASP A 150 -8.26 -6.14 9.47
C ASP A 150 -7.54 -5.30 10.54
N SER A 151 -6.65 -4.38 10.16
CA SER A 151 -6.00 -3.47 11.11
C SER A 151 -6.99 -2.54 11.83
N LEU A 152 -8.05 -2.10 11.16
CA LEU A 152 -9.12 -1.33 11.83
C LEU A 152 -9.83 -2.19 12.88
N MET A 153 -10.18 -3.43 12.54
CA MET A 153 -10.83 -4.33 13.47
C MET A 153 -9.94 -4.67 14.67
N ASP A 154 -8.65 -4.93 14.45
CA ASP A 154 -7.74 -5.38 15.48
C ASP A 154 -7.33 -4.27 16.46
N ILE A 155 -7.21 -3.02 15.97
CA ILE A 155 -6.63 -1.91 16.76
C ILE A 155 -7.72 -1.02 17.37
N ILE A 156 -8.76 -0.68 16.58
CA ILE A 156 -9.85 0.21 17.04
C ILE A 156 -10.98 -0.59 17.65
N MET A 157 -11.15 -1.86 17.26
CA MET A 157 -12.24 -2.75 17.67
C MET A 157 -13.63 -2.14 17.46
N PRO A 158 -13.95 -1.61 16.28
CA PRO A 158 -15.25 -1.05 15.98
C PRO A 158 -16.30 -2.16 15.91
N VAL A 159 -17.59 -1.81 15.88
CA VAL A 159 -18.68 -2.77 15.65
C VAL A 159 -18.55 -3.45 14.28
N GLY A 160 -17.97 -2.73 13.33
CA GLY A 160 -17.60 -3.23 12.02
C GLY A 160 -16.90 -2.18 11.18
N CYS A 161 -16.32 -2.60 10.06
CA CYS A 161 -15.71 -1.70 9.09
C CYS A 161 -15.89 -2.19 7.64
N GLY A 162 -15.79 -1.24 6.72
CA GLY A 162 -15.79 -1.48 5.29
C GLY A 162 -14.67 -0.71 4.60
N VAL A 163 -14.00 -1.38 3.67
CA VAL A 163 -12.99 -0.76 2.80
C VAL A 163 -13.33 -1.10 1.36
N VAL A 164 -13.42 -0.09 0.52
CA VAL A 164 -13.56 -0.22 -0.94
C VAL A 164 -12.40 0.53 -1.59
N MET A 165 -11.78 -0.08 -2.57
CA MET A 165 -10.68 0.52 -3.32
C MET A 165 -10.92 0.37 -4.82
N GLU A 166 -10.69 1.44 -5.56
CA GLU A 166 -10.65 1.46 -7.01
C GLU A 166 -9.26 1.89 -7.49
N ALA A 167 -8.69 1.20 -8.47
CA ALA A 167 -7.37 1.53 -8.96
C ALA A 167 -7.15 1.20 -10.44
N LYS A 168 -6.26 1.96 -11.04
CA LYS A 168 -5.70 1.76 -12.37
C LYS A 168 -4.33 1.10 -12.25
N HIS A 169 -4.16 -0.04 -12.92
CA HIS A 169 -2.96 -0.87 -12.85
C HIS A 169 -2.08 -0.71 -14.08
N PHE A 170 -0.87 -0.18 -13.93
CA PHE A 170 0.05 0.00 -15.05
C PHE A 170 0.55 -1.31 -15.64
N CYS A 171 0.55 -2.39 -14.87
CA CYS A 171 0.84 -3.72 -15.41
C CYS A 171 -0.19 -4.21 -16.46
N MET A 172 -1.40 -3.64 -16.47
CA MET A 172 -2.42 -3.86 -17.50
C MET A 172 -2.43 -2.79 -18.58
N VAL A 173 -2.10 -1.54 -18.21
CA VAL A 173 -2.18 -0.36 -19.09
C VAL A 173 -1.01 -0.28 -20.04
N SER A 174 0.23 -0.39 -19.55
CA SER A 174 1.46 -0.10 -20.30
C SER A 174 2.05 -1.31 -21.02
N ARG A 175 1.60 -2.50 -20.70
CA ARG A 175 2.08 -3.77 -21.27
C ARG A 175 1.03 -4.88 -21.09
N GLY A 176 1.30 -6.09 -21.61
CA GLY A 176 0.42 -7.25 -21.52
C GLY A 176 -0.86 -7.04 -22.32
N VAL A 177 -2.00 -6.96 -21.65
CA VAL A 177 -3.32 -6.83 -22.30
C VAL A 177 -3.65 -5.44 -22.82
N ASN A 178 -2.87 -4.43 -22.46
CA ASN A 178 -2.98 -3.03 -22.94
C ASN A 178 -4.39 -2.43 -22.77
N LYS A 179 -5.05 -2.66 -21.63
CA LYS A 179 -6.39 -2.13 -21.33
C LYS A 179 -6.29 -0.84 -20.52
N GLN A 180 -6.32 0.30 -21.22
CA GLN A 180 -6.06 1.62 -20.64
C GLN A 180 -7.19 2.18 -19.78
N ASN A 181 -8.44 1.75 -20.03
CA ASN A 181 -9.63 2.27 -19.36
C ASN A 181 -10.19 1.33 -18.28
N SER A 182 -9.56 0.16 -18.07
CA SER A 182 -9.99 -0.76 -17.02
C SER A 182 -9.62 -0.22 -15.63
N ILE A 183 -10.57 -0.30 -14.71
CA ILE A 183 -10.41 0.00 -13.28
C ILE A 183 -10.70 -1.29 -12.55
N MET A 184 -9.86 -1.62 -11.58
CA MET A 184 -10.07 -2.73 -10.67
C MET A 184 -10.69 -2.22 -9.38
N GLU A 185 -11.79 -2.84 -8.96
CA GLU A 185 -12.43 -2.56 -7.68
C GLU A 185 -12.28 -3.76 -6.75
N THR A 186 -11.97 -3.48 -5.48
CA THR A 186 -11.91 -4.48 -4.41
C THR A 186 -12.65 -3.98 -3.19
N SER A 187 -13.26 -4.91 -2.45
CA SER A 187 -13.96 -4.58 -1.20
C SER A 187 -13.65 -5.60 -0.11
N THR A 188 -13.57 -5.12 1.11
CA THR A 188 -13.48 -5.95 2.32
C THR A 188 -14.41 -5.40 3.39
N LEU A 189 -15.32 -6.24 3.87
CA LEU A 189 -16.31 -5.90 4.90
C LEU A 189 -16.09 -6.78 6.12
N ARG A 190 -16.20 -6.19 7.31
CA ARG A 190 -16.03 -6.87 8.61
C ARG A 190 -17.13 -6.45 9.58
N GLY A 191 -17.45 -7.35 10.53
CA GLY A 191 -18.51 -7.11 11.51
C GLY A 191 -19.85 -6.84 10.84
N VAL A 192 -20.59 -5.85 11.36
CA VAL A 192 -21.93 -5.48 10.88
C VAL A 192 -21.98 -4.97 9.44
N PHE A 193 -20.84 -4.60 8.84
CA PHE A 193 -20.80 -4.23 7.41
C PHE A 193 -21.12 -5.40 6.46
N LYS A 194 -21.22 -6.62 6.97
CA LYS A 194 -21.72 -7.78 6.20
C LYS A 194 -23.22 -7.83 6.11
N GLU A 195 -23.93 -7.14 7.02
CA GLU A 195 -25.39 -7.05 7.00
C GLU A 195 -25.87 -6.26 5.78
N PRO A 196 -26.92 -6.71 5.07
CA PRO A 196 -27.36 -6.12 3.80
C PRO A 196 -27.64 -4.62 3.87
N ASP A 197 -28.31 -4.16 4.92
CA ASP A 197 -28.70 -2.76 5.07
C ASP A 197 -27.50 -1.85 5.32
N VAL A 198 -26.59 -2.24 6.23
CA VAL A 198 -25.36 -1.50 6.53
C VAL A 198 -24.44 -1.46 5.31
N LYS A 199 -24.30 -2.57 4.61
CA LYS A 199 -23.56 -2.63 3.35
C LYS A 199 -24.14 -1.68 2.31
N GLN A 200 -25.48 -1.66 2.16
CA GLN A 200 -26.14 -0.79 1.19
C GLN A 200 -25.96 0.69 1.54
N GLU A 201 -26.07 1.04 2.81
CA GLU A 201 -25.81 2.40 3.29
C GLU A 201 -24.37 2.83 2.98
N PHE A 202 -23.38 2.01 3.32
CA PHE A 202 -21.99 2.28 3.01
C PHE A 202 -21.76 2.52 1.52
N LEU A 203 -22.28 1.63 0.66
CA LEU A 203 -22.13 1.76 -0.79
C LEU A 203 -22.83 3.00 -1.34
N LYS A 204 -23.97 3.41 -0.76
CA LYS A 204 -24.61 4.68 -1.12
C LYS A 204 -23.76 5.89 -0.73
N LEU A 205 -23.20 5.90 0.48
CA LEU A 205 -22.39 7.03 0.96
C LEU A 205 -21.12 7.24 0.13
N ILE A 206 -20.44 6.17 -0.31
CA ILE A 206 -19.23 6.30 -1.13
C ILE A 206 -19.52 6.68 -2.58
N ASN A 207 -20.69 6.30 -3.13
CA ASN A 207 -21.09 6.59 -4.51
C ASN A 207 -21.84 7.92 -4.67
N HIS A 208 -22.22 8.59 -3.59
CA HIS A 208 -22.77 9.95 -3.66
C HIS A 208 -21.65 10.94 -3.99
N VAL A 209 -21.66 11.42 -5.25
CA VAL A 209 -20.84 12.53 -5.75
C VAL A 209 -21.61 13.83 -5.56
#